data_af93bcd310b238880a3b6b278dae7bec
#
_entry.id   af93bcd310b238880a3b6b278dae7bec
#
_cell.length_a   1.000
_cell.length_b   1.000
_cell.length_c   1.000
_cell.angle_alpha   90.00
_cell.angle_beta   90.00
_cell.angle_gamma   90.00
#
_symmetry.space_group_name_H-M   'P 1'
#
loop_
_entity.id
_entity.type
_entity.pdbx_description
1 polymer ?
#
loop_
_entity_poly.entity_id
_entity_poly.type
_entity_poly.pdbx_seq_one_letter_code
_entity_poly.pdbx_strand_id
1 'polypeptide(L)'
;MRSVCCAASAALLAYSIAGFAQTKTPCSQTVSYPLNSRAVLTIDSRPAGLHIVGTDQVAIHVSCSASSDESATNVAFHFSPKANGGKLSIEGPHLQHGKNGLEVKIEVPRRTNLSIRMFAGQVTVEEVKGDKDIEVGAGQITISSIHDGDYRDVDASVSVGEVQAWAFGTDKGGFFRNLSRKNSNGDYRLRAHVTTGQIELLGNAEQKGQAAKPD
;
A
#
# COMPACT_ATOMS: atom_id res chain seq x y z
N MET A 1 -35.72 -17.96 -66.11
CA MET A 1 -34.64 -17.06 -65.68
C MET A 1 -35.14 -16.20 -64.52
N ARG A 2 -34.78 -16.53 -63.30
CA ARG A 2 -35.20 -15.80 -62.10
C ARG A 2 -33.91 -15.30 -61.41
N SER A 3 -33.69 -13.99 -61.43
CA SER A 3 -32.61 -13.30 -60.73
C SER A 3 -32.95 -13.20 -59.25
N VAL A 4 -32.05 -13.70 -58.40
CA VAL A 4 -32.10 -13.55 -56.91
C VAL A 4 -31.13 -12.44 -56.54
N CYS A 5 -31.66 -11.31 -56.05
CA CYS A 5 -30.84 -10.25 -55.44
C CYS A 5 -30.56 -10.60 -53.99
N CYS A 6 -29.27 -10.82 -53.66
CA CYS A 6 -28.81 -10.88 -52.28
C CYS A 6 -28.55 -9.47 -51.73
N ALA A 7 -29.38 -9.07 -50.77
CA ALA A 7 -29.12 -7.86 -49.95
C ALA A 7 -28.19 -8.23 -48.79
N ALA A 8 -26.99 -7.68 -48.79
CA ALA A 8 -26.07 -7.79 -47.69
C ALA A 8 -26.37 -6.68 -46.67
N SER A 9 -26.89 -7.06 -45.50
CA SER A 9 -27.08 -6.14 -44.37
C SER A 9 -25.77 -6.05 -43.54
N ALA A 10 -25.11 -4.92 -43.62
CA ALA A 10 -23.98 -4.60 -42.78
C ALA A 10 -24.48 -4.14 -41.41
N ALA A 11 -24.29 -4.97 -40.38
CA ALA A 11 -24.54 -4.61 -38.98
C ALA A 11 -23.35 -3.81 -38.45
N LEU A 12 -23.54 -2.52 -38.26
CA LEU A 12 -22.62 -1.63 -37.55
C LEU A 12 -22.73 -1.91 -36.05
N LEU A 13 -21.75 -2.62 -35.49
CA LEU A 13 -21.53 -2.74 -34.05
C LEU A 13 -20.97 -1.41 -33.50
N ALA A 14 -21.84 -0.60 -32.91
CA ALA A 14 -21.43 0.56 -32.14
C ALA A 14 -20.80 0.09 -30.81
N TYR A 15 -19.50 0.11 -30.71
CA TYR A 15 -18.79 -0.04 -29.45
C TYR A 15 -19.00 1.23 -28.60
N SER A 16 -19.92 1.14 -27.63
CA SER A 16 -20.06 2.15 -26.60
C SER A 16 -18.85 2.09 -25.69
N ILE A 17 -17.94 3.03 -25.82
CA ILE A 17 -16.88 3.29 -24.84
C ILE A 17 -17.62 3.86 -23.62
N ALA A 18 -17.94 3.01 -22.64
CA ALA A 18 -18.39 3.45 -21.34
C ALA A 18 -17.20 4.21 -20.69
N GLY A 19 -17.24 5.53 -20.77
CA GLY A 19 -16.38 6.38 -20.00
C GLY A 19 -16.61 6.08 -18.51
N PHE A 20 -15.61 5.52 -17.83
CA PHE A 20 -15.65 5.35 -16.39
C PHE A 20 -15.70 6.73 -15.76
N ALA A 21 -16.89 7.19 -15.40
CA ALA A 21 -17.05 8.36 -14.56
C ALA A 21 -16.37 8.05 -13.22
N GLN A 22 -15.37 8.85 -12.88
CA GLN A 22 -14.66 8.76 -11.60
C GLN A 22 -15.64 9.16 -10.49
N THR A 23 -16.28 8.19 -9.87
CA THR A 23 -17.14 8.43 -8.72
C THR A 23 -16.26 8.62 -7.49
N LYS A 24 -16.29 9.82 -6.91
CA LYS A 24 -15.70 10.05 -5.58
C LYS A 24 -16.45 9.17 -4.58
N THR A 25 -15.72 8.32 -3.90
CA THR A 25 -16.29 7.40 -2.91
C THR A 25 -16.18 8.06 -1.53
N PRO A 26 -17.29 8.29 -0.82
CA PRO A 26 -17.24 8.76 0.56
C PRO A 26 -16.50 7.75 1.44
N CYS A 27 -15.77 8.21 2.44
CA CYS A 27 -15.07 7.35 3.40
C CYS A 27 -15.99 6.39 4.18
N SER A 28 -17.30 6.57 4.11
CA SER A 28 -18.29 5.64 4.69
C SER A 28 -18.46 4.35 3.90
N GLN A 29 -17.88 4.23 2.70
CA GLN A 29 -18.03 3.08 1.82
C GLN A 29 -16.74 2.27 1.72
N THR A 30 -16.87 0.95 1.77
CA THR A 30 -15.78 0.02 1.48
C THR A 30 -15.87 -0.38 0.01
N VAL A 31 -14.75 -0.27 -0.71
CA VAL A 31 -14.64 -0.76 -2.09
C VAL A 31 -13.79 -2.02 -2.13
N SER A 32 -14.14 -2.93 -3.03
CA SER A 32 -13.44 -4.22 -3.16
C SER A 32 -12.97 -4.42 -4.59
N TYR A 33 -11.76 -4.98 -4.72
CA TYR A 33 -11.15 -5.31 -6.00
C TYR A 33 -10.56 -6.71 -5.97
N PRO A 34 -10.66 -7.50 -7.05
CA PRO A 34 -10.04 -8.80 -7.10
C PRO A 34 -8.52 -8.70 -7.08
N LEU A 35 -7.87 -9.48 -6.23
CA LEU A 35 -6.42 -9.62 -6.20
C LEU A 35 -6.06 -11.05 -5.81
N ASN A 36 -5.28 -11.72 -6.65
CA ASN A 36 -4.80 -13.06 -6.36
C ASN A 36 -3.69 -13.04 -5.31
N SER A 37 -3.57 -14.13 -4.58
CA SER A 37 -2.41 -14.37 -3.70
C SER A 37 -1.10 -14.32 -4.48
N ARG A 38 -0.05 -13.77 -3.89
CA ARG A 38 1.28 -13.52 -4.48
C ARG A 38 1.30 -12.47 -5.62
N ALA A 39 0.18 -11.81 -5.86
CA ALA A 39 0.15 -10.70 -6.80
C ALA A 39 0.96 -9.50 -6.29
N VAL A 40 1.31 -8.60 -7.19
CA VAL A 40 1.96 -7.33 -6.84
C VAL A 40 0.89 -6.24 -6.74
N LEU A 41 0.74 -5.65 -5.57
CA LEU A 41 -0.07 -4.45 -5.37
C LEU A 41 0.84 -3.22 -5.33
N THR A 42 0.70 -2.37 -6.35
CA THR A 42 1.32 -1.05 -6.35
C THR A 42 0.35 -0.05 -5.74
N ILE A 43 0.77 0.68 -4.72
CA ILE A 43 -0.02 1.75 -4.09
C ILE A 43 0.69 3.08 -4.32
N ASP A 44 -0.04 4.03 -4.91
CA ASP A 44 0.40 5.38 -5.13
C ASP A 44 -0.55 6.31 -4.38
N SER A 45 -0.06 6.96 -3.34
CA SER A 45 -0.88 7.77 -2.45
C SER A 45 -0.30 9.17 -2.29
N ARG A 46 -1.19 10.13 -2.28
CA ARG A 46 -0.90 11.46 -1.75
C ARG A 46 -0.89 11.40 -0.22
N PRO A 47 -0.58 12.52 0.48
CA PRO A 47 -0.46 12.50 1.94
C PRO A 47 -1.69 11.91 2.64
N ALA A 48 -1.50 10.81 3.36
CA ALA A 48 -2.52 10.11 4.14
C ALA A 48 -1.85 9.18 5.16
N GLY A 49 -2.60 8.66 6.13
CA GLY A 49 -2.26 7.44 6.85
C GLY A 49 -2.68 6.23 6.00
N LEU A 50 -1.75 5.31 5.74
CA LEU A 50 -2.04 4.02 5.10
C LEU A 50 -1.87 2.90 6.11
N HIS A 51 -2.93 2.14 6.37
CA HIS A 51 -2.90 0.95 7.20
C HIS A 51 -3.20 -0.28 6.35
N ILE A 52 -2.18 -1.06 6.01
CA ILE A 52 -2.28 -2.26 5.19
C ILE A 52 -2.26 -3.50 6.08
N VAL A 53 -3.29 -4.34 5.97
CA VAL A 53 -3.45 -5.54 6.80
C VAL A 53 -3.57 -6.77 5.92
N GLY A 54 -2.74 -7.78 6.19
CA GLY A 54 -2.82 -9.08 5.54
C GLY A 54 -3.97 -9.92 6.10
N THR A 55 -4.85 -10.39 5.22
CA THR A 55 -5.99 -11.24 5.56
C THR A 55 -5.98 -12.53 4.75
N ASP A 56 -6.86 -13.48 5.11
CA ASP A 56 -7.00 -14.74 4.37
C ASP A 56 -8.00 -14.64 3.20
N GLN A 57 -8.46 -13.42 2.89
CA GLN A 57 -9.36 -13.15 1.76
C GLN A 57 -8.60 -13.09 0.45
N VAL A 58 -9.30 -13.31 -0.67
CA VAL A 58 -8.74 -13.28 -2.04
C VAL A 58 -9.10 -12.00 -2.79
N ALA A 59 -9.25 -10.90 -2.06
CA ALA A 59 -9.61 -9.60 -2.60
C ALA A 59 -8.92 -8.49 -1.78
N ILE A 60 -8.82 -7.31 -2.39
CA ILE A 60 -8.49 -6.08 -1.68
C ILE A 60 -9.79 -5.45 -1.19
N HIS A 61 -9.82 -5.05 0.08
CA HIS A 61 -10.88 -4.20 0.62
C HIS A 61 -10.27 -2.87 1.05
N VAL A 62 -10.80 -1.78 0.52
CA VAL A 62 -10.31 -0.43 0.81
C VAL A 62 -11.42 0.33 1.49
N SER A 63 -11.12 0.86 2.65
CA SER A 63 -11.98 1.75 3.42
C SER A 63 -11.18 2.97 3.88
N CYS A 64 -11.84 4.05 4.23
CA CYS A 64 -11.15 5.19 4.80
C CYS A 64 -11.96 5.80 5.95
N SER A 65 -11.26 6.51 6.81
CA SER A 65 -11.80 7.41 7.83
C SER A 65 -11.15 8.78 7.70
N ALA A 66 -11.89 9.82 7.99
CA ALA A 66 -11.40 11.17 7.95
C ALA A 66 -11.89 11.95 9.17
N SER A 67 -11.07 12.87 9.68
CA SER A 67 -11.39 13.68 10.85
C SER A 67 -12.38 14.82 10.57
N SER A 68 -12.73 15.07 9.31
CA SER A 68 -13.74 16.03 8.91
C SER A 68 -14.60 15.52 7.75
N ASP A 69 -15.85 15.94 7.68
CA ASP A 69 -16.79 15.55 6.62
C ASP A 69 -16.30 16.01 5.23
N GLU A 70 -15.68 17.19 5.14
CA GLU A 70 -15.12 17.69 3.90
C GLU A 70 -13.98 16.81 3.36
N SER A 71 -13.13 16.30 4.25
CA SER A 71 -12.07 15.35 3.89
C SER A 71 -12.64 14.01 3.47
N ALA A 72 -13.73 13.56 4.08
CA ALA A 72 -14.37 12.29 3.80
C ALA A 72 -15.01 12.23 2.40
N THR A 73 -15.49 13.35 1.86
CA THR A 73 -16.20 13.41 0.57
C THR A 73 -15.29 13.55 -0.64
N ASN A 74 -14.01 13.86 -0.46
CA ASN A 74 -13.07 14.18 -1.53
C ASN A 74 -12.02 13.10 -1.77
N VAL A 75 -12.24 11.87 -1.30
CA VAL A 75 -11.34 10.74 -1.53
C VAL A 75 -11.79 9.97 -2.77
N ALA A 76 -10.83 9.61 -3.62
CA ALA A 76 -11.08 8.74 -4.77
C ALA A 76 -10.09 7.57 -4.78
N PHE A 77 -10.61 6.39 -5.02
CA PHE A 77 -9.84 5.16 -5.17
C PHE A 77 -9.90 4.70 -6.62
N HIS A 78 -8.75 4.60 -7.27
CA HIS A 78 -8.64 4.12 -8.64
C HIS A 78 -7.83 2.83 -8.66
N PHE A 79 -8.48 1.73 -8.99
CA PHE A 79 -7.81 0.45 -9.17
C PHE A 79 -7.68 0.11 -10.65
N SER A 80 -6.44 -0.10 -11.08
CA SER A 80 -6.10 -0.54 -12.43
C SER A 80 -5.53 -1.96 -12.36
N PRO A 81 -6.27 -2.98 -12.81
CA PRO A 81 -5.79 -4.35 -12.81
C PRO A 81 -4.60 -4.49 -13.78
N LYS A 82 -3.64 -5.36 -13.42
CA LYS A 82 -2.49 -5.75 -14.24
C LYS A 82 -2.41 -7.28 -14.28
N ALA A 83 -1.68 -7.83 -15.25
CA ALA A 83 -1.55 -9.27 -15.44
C ALA A 83 -1.15 -10.03 -14.16
N ASN A 84 -0.25 -9.46 -13.35
CA ASN A 84 0.27 -10.07 -12.11
C ASN A 84 -0.07 -9.24 -10.86
N GLY A 85 -1.24 -8.56 -10.84
CA GLY A 85 -1.62 -7.73 -9.69
C GLY A 85 -2.46 -6.53 -10.05
N GLY A 86 -2.13 -5.37 -9.51
CA GLY A 86 -2.85 -4.13 -9.78
C GLY A 86 -2.17 -2.90 -9.23
N LYS A 87 -2.64 -1.74 -9.68
CA LYS A 87 -2.26 -0.44 -9.14
C LYS A 87 -3.47 0.21 -8.48
N LEU A 88 -3.35 0.55 -7.21
CA LEU A 88 -4.30 1.35 -6.46
C LEU A 88 -3.74 2.77 -6.34
N SER A 89 -4.41 3.74 -6.94
CA SER A 89 -4.11 5.16 -6.75
C SER A 89 -5.13 5.76 -5.78
N ILE A 90 -4.63 6.47 -4.78
CA ILE A 90 -5.43 7.10 -3.74
C ILE A 90 -5.29 8.61 -3.88
N GLU A 91 -6.38 9.27 -4.26
CA GLU A 91 -6.44 10.72 -4.34
C GLU A 91 -7.28 11.23 -3.17
N GLY A 92 -6.72 12.14 -2.41
CA GLY A 92 -7.37 12.77 -1.28
C GLY A 92 -7.38 14.29 -1.39
N PRO A 93 -8.03 14.97 -0.47
CA PRO A 93 -7.98 16.42 -0.40
C PRO A 93 -6.54 16.90 -0.24
N HIS A 94 -6.19 17.97 -0.91
CA HIS A 94 -4.89 18.60 -0.71
C HIS A 94 -4.75 18.97 0.77
N LEU A 95 -3.66 18.55 1.40
CA LEU A 95 -3.37 18.92 2.78
C LEU A 95 -3.25 20.43 2.89
N GLN A 96 -4.32 21.10 3.27
CA GLN A 96 -4.23 22.45 3.79
C GLN A 96 -3.89 22.32 5.29
N HIS A 97 -2.63 22.56 5.61
CA HIS A 97 -2.15 22.75 6.98
C HIS A 97 -2.40 21.61 7.99
N GLY A 98 -2.07 20.36 7.64
CA GLY A 98 -1.89 19.31 8.64
C GLY A 98 -3.12 18.84 9.43
N LYS A 99 -4.34 19.23 9.02
CA LYS A 99 -5.59 18.94 9.76
C LYS A 99 -6.47 17.86 9.18
N ASN A 100 -6.12 17.31 8.03
CA ASN A 100 -6.95 16.30 7.39
C ASN A 100 -6.45 14.91 7.78
N GLY A 101 -6.86 14.42 8.94
CA GLY A 101 -6.57 13.07 9.40
C GLY A 101 -7.26 12.03 8.52
N LEU A 102 -6.88 11.94 7.23
CA LEU A 102 -7.31 10.88 6.35
C LEU A 102 -6.49 9.63 6.66
N GLU A 103 -7.17 8.58 7.05
CA GLU A 103 -6.61 7.25 7.21
C GLU A 103 -7.29 6.30 6.23
N VAL A 104 -6.49 5.57 5.47
CA VAL A 104 -6.97 4.57 4.51
C VAL A 104 -6.54 3.19 4.97
N LYS A 105 -7.50 2.35 5.28
CA LYS A 105 -7.29 0.94 5.59
C LYS A 105 -7.42 0.11 4.33
N ILE A 106 -6.41 -0.74 4.07
CA ILE A 106 -6.34 -1.61 2.90
C ILE A 106 -6.12 -3.04 3.41
N GLU A 107 -7.14 -3.86 3.30
CA GLU A 107 -7.02 -5.29 3.58
C GLU A 107 -6.61 -6.00 2.29
N VAL A 108 -5.57 -6.83 2.37
CA VAL A 108 -4.99 -7.54 1.22
C VAL A 108 -4.84 -9.03 1.52
N PRO A 109 -4.80 -9.90 0.50
CA PRO A 109 -4.40 -11.28 0.74
C PRO A 109 -3.04 -11.33 1.47
N ARG A 110 -2.91 -12.15 2.51
CA ARG A 110 -1.71 -12.24 3.36
C ARG A 110 -0.41 -12.40 2.56
N ARG A 111 -0.44 -13.09 1.43
CA ARG A 111 0.72 -13.29 0.54
C ARG A 111 0.70 -12.30 -0.64
N THR A 112 0.72 -11.01 -0.34
CA THR A 112 0.76 -9.94 -1.36
C THR A 112 2.14 -9.30 -1.37
N ASN A 113 2.71 -9.09 -2.56
CA ASN A 113 3.90 -8.27 -2.73
C ASN A 113 3.47 -6.80 -2.81
N LEU A 114 4.09 -5.94 -2.01
CA LEU A 114 3.74 -4.53 -1.90
C LEU A 114 4.80 -3.64 -2.56
N SER A 115 4.34 -2.69 -3.36
CA SER A 115 5.15 -1.58 -3.86
C SER A 115 4.42 -0.28 -3.55
N ILE A 116 4.92 0.51 -2.60
CA ILE A 116 4.25 1.69 -2.07
C ILE A 116 5.12 2.92 -2.32
N ARG A 117 4.51 3.96 -2.88
CA ARG A 117 5.13 5.27 -3.08
C ARG A 117 4.24 6.33 -2.49
N MET A 118 4.76 7.10 -1.53
CA MET A 118 4.02 8.16 -0.86
C MET A 118 4.92 9.38 -0.63
N PHE A 119 4.39 10.55 -0.94
CA PHE A 119 5.14 11.80 -0.74
C PHE A 119 5.31 12.13 0.75
N ALA A 120 4.24 12.06 1.52
CA ALA A 120 4.28 12.33 2.96
C ALA A 120 3.16 11.60 3.70
N GLY A 121 3.41 11.16 4.93
CA GLY A 121 2.41 10.52 5.79
C GLY A 121 2.95 9.31 6.53
N GLN A 122 2.05 8.44 6.94
CA GLN A 122 2.39 7.23 7.69
C GLN A 122 1.95 5.99 6.93
N VAL A 123 2.83 4.99 6.84
CA VAL A 123 2.53 3.67 6.28
C VAL A 123 2.70 2.63 7.37
N THR A 124 1.63 1.93 7.70
CA THR A 124 1.66 0.78 8.62
C THR A 124 1.32 -0.48 7.83
N VAL A 125 2.15 -1.51 7.94
CA VAL A 125 1.94 -2.81 7.29
C VAL A 125 1.95 -3.90 8.35
N GLU A 126 0.86 -4.66 8.43
CA GLU A 126 0.67 -5.72 9.41
C GLU A 126 0.28 -7.04 8.74
N GLU A 127 0.82 -8.16 9.22
CA GLU A 127 0.43 -9.51 8.80
C GLU A 127 0.57 -9.80 7.28
N VAL A 128 1.32 -8.99 6.55
CA VAL A 128 1.58 -9.23 5.12
C VAL A 128 2.88 -10.00 4.93
N LYS A 129 2.78 -11.16 4.27
CA LYS A 129 3.93 -11.97 3.83
C LYS A 129 4.14 -11.73 2.34
N GLY A 130 5.35 -11.40 1.94
CA GLY A 130 5.68 -11.08 0.55
C GLY A 130 6.79 -10.03 0.46
N ASP A 131 7.24 -9.78 -0.75
CA ASP A 131 8.19 -8.71 -1.02
C ASP A 131 7.57 -7.35 -0.66
N LYS A 132 8.38 -6.46 -0.10
CA LYS A 132 7.98 -5.10 0.23
C LYS A 132 9.00 -4.11 -0.32
N ASP A 133 8.49 -3.12 -1.05
CA ASP A 133 9.27 -1.99 -1.57
C ASP A 133 8.49 -0.71 -1.27
N ILE A 134 8.88 -0.02 -0.19
CA ILE A 134 8.13 1.11 0.38
C ILE A 134 9.02 2.34 0.41
N GLU A 135 8.56 3.42 -0.23
CA GLU A 135 9.23 4.71 -0.20
C GLU A 135 8.28 5.81 0.29
N VAL A 136 8.73 6.56 1.29
CA VAL A 136 8.02 7.72 1.86
C VAL A 136 8.97 8.92 1.87
N GLY A 137 8.54 10.03 1.30
CA GLY A 137 9.36 11.25 1.28
C GLY A 137 9.50 11.83 2.70
N ALA A 138 8.40 12.06 3.40
CA ALA A 138 8.41 12.57 4.77
C ALA A 138 7.38 11.84 5.63
N GLY A 139 7.80 11.26 6.76
CA GLY A 139 6.87 10.57 7.66
C GLY A 139 7.42 9.30 8.26
N GLN A 140 6.57 8.28 8.38
CA GLN A 140 6.91 7.05 9.08
C GLN A 140 6.51 5.80 8.30
N ILE A 141 7.36 4.79 8.34
CA ILE A 141 7.06 3.43 7.91
C ILE A 141 7.13 2.52 9.13
N THR A 142 6.04 1.84 9.45
CA THR A 142 5.99 0.81 10.49
C THR A 142 5.60 -0.52 9.84
N ILE A 143 6.45 -1.54 9.98
CA ILE A 143 6.15 -2.89 9.51
C ILE A 143 6.20 -3.83 10.71
N SER A 144 5.09 -4.48 11.01
CA SER A 144 4.98 -5.43 12.12
C SER A 144 4.82 -6.87 11.63
N SER A 145 4.88 -7.80 12.59
CA SER A 145 4.81 -9.24 12.33
C SER A 145 5.94 -9.75 11.43
N ILE A 146 7.13 -9.13 11.55
CA ILE A 146 8.33 -9.56 10.85
C ILE A 146 8.92 -10.78 11.57
N HIS A 147 9.16 -11.85 10.80
CA HIS A 147 10.04 -12.94 11.22
C HIS A 147 11.37 -12.81 10.48
N ASP A 148 12.47 -12.74 11.21
CA ASP A 148 13.81 -12.57 10.66
C ASP A 148 14.14 -13.59 9.56
N GLY A 149 13.74 -14.84 9.76
CA GLY A 149 13.95 -15.93 8.79
C GLY A 149 13.19 -15.80 7.48
N ASP A 150 12.13 -14.98 7.40
CA ASP A 150 11.29 -14.86 6.21
C ASP A 150 11.97 -14.01 5.09
N TYR A 151 12.93 -13.15 5.44
CA TYR A 151 13.53 -12.20 4.50
C TYR A 151 14.97 -12.55 4.15
N ARG A 152 15.24 -12.80 2.85
CA ARG A 152 16.59 -13.02 2.33
C ARG A 152 17.42 -11.73 2.19
N ASP A 153 16.74 -10.60 2.00
CA ASP A 153 17.36 -9.29 1.79
C ASP A 153 16.52 -8.22 2.48
N VAL A 154 17.13 -7.52 3.41
CA VAL A 154 16.52 -6.40 4.14
C VAL A 154 17.38 -5.17 3.92
N ASP A 155 16.77 -4.13 3.39
CA ASP A 155 17.37 -2.81 3.20
C ASP A 155 16.41 -1.75 3.73
N ALA A 156 16.75 -1.12 4.85
CA ALA A 156 15.99 -0.04 5.43
C ALA A 156 16.88 1.19 5.59
N SER A 157 16.50 2.33 5.01
CA SER A 157 17.33 3.52 5.01
C SER A 157 16.53 4.80 5.24
N VAL A 158 17.11 5.70 6.03
CA VAL A 158 16.58 7.04 6.32
C VAL A 158 17.68 8.07 6.09
N SER A 159 17.38 9.12 5.31
CA SER A 159 18.37 10.20 5.11
C SER A 159 18.48 11.09 6.35
N VAL A 160 17.34 11.47 6.95
CA VAL A 160 17.31 12.27 8.20
C VAL A 160 16.28 11.66 9.13
N GLY A 161 16.72 11.08 10.24
CA GLY A 161 15.82 10.46 11.21
C GLY A 161 16.35 9.16 11.80
N GLU A 162 15.51 8.16 11.95
CA GLU A 162 15.78 6.97 12.73
C GLU A 162 15.35 5.69 12.02
N VAL A 163 16.14 4.62 12.18
CA VAL A 163 15.78 3.25 11.82
C VAL A 163 15.77 2.40 13.09
N GLN A 164 14.58 2.02 13.56
CA GLN A 164 14.36 1.08 14.66
C GLN A 164 14.01 -0.28 14.07
N ALA A 165 14.90 -1.23 14.19
CA ALA A 165 14.75 -2.55 13.60
C ALA A 165 14.78 -3.66 14.67
N TRP A 166 13.85 -3.59 15.60
CA TRP A 166 13.75 -4.52 16.74
C TRP A 166 13.62 -5.98 16.30
N ALA A 167 12.94 -6.25 15.21
CA ALA A 167 12.85 -7.58 14.61
C ALA A 167 14.23 -8.16 14.26
N PHE A 168 15.24 -7.31 14.12
CA PHE A 168 16.62 -7.67 13.74
C PHE A 168 17.66 -7.28 14.81
N GLY A 169 17.21 -6.90 16.01
CA GLY A 169 18.09 -6.54 17.13
C GLY A 169 18.91 -5.27 16.89
N THR A 170 18.37 -4.31 16.13
CA THR A 170 19.10 -3.09 15.75
C THR A 170 18.25 -1.85 15.95
N ASP A 171 18.89 -0.81 16.49
CA ASP A 171 18.34 0.54 16.61
C ASP A 171 19.43 1.55 16.19
N LYS A 172 19.13 2.46 15.25
CA LYS A 172 20.09 3.43 14.72
C LYS A 172 19.41 4.78 14.48
N GLY A 173 19.75 5.76 15.31
CA GLY A 173 19.29 7.14 15.14
C GLY A 173 20.30 8.05 14.47
N GLY A 174 19.88 9.20 13.92
CA GLY A 174 20.66 10.28 13.35
C GLY A 174 20.54 10.47 11.85
N PHE A 175 21.63 10.89 11.17
CA PHE A 175 21.66 11.16 9.74
C PHE A 175 22.15 9.95 8.94
N PHE A 176 21.59 9.73 7.74
CA PHE A 176 22.00 8.70 6.78
C PHE A 176 22.13 7.30 7.41
N ARG A 177 21.06 6.89 8.06
CA ARG A 177 21.01 5.58 8.72
C ARG A 177 20.52 4.53 7.77
N ASN A 178 21.20 3.40 7.79
CA ASN A 178 20.79 2.25 7.02
C ASN A 178 20.95 0.96 7.81
N LEU A 179 20.07 0.02 7.53
CA LEU A 179 20.17 -1.38 7.89
C LEU A 179 20.21 -2.18 6.59
N SER A 180 21.31 -2.89 6.34
CA SER A 180 21.39 -3.85 5.25
C SER A 180 21.71 -5.22 5.83
N ARG A 181 20.91 -6.21 5.49
CA ARG A 181 21.03 -7.58 6.00
C ARG A 181 20.71 -8.59 4.91
N LYS A 182 21.47 -9.68 4.87
CA LYS A 182 21.25 -10.78 3.95
C LYS A 182 21.13 -12.10 4.72
N ASN A 183 20.15 -12.92 4.34
CA ASN A 183 19.91 -14.25 4.86
C ASN A 183 19.60 -15.19 3.70
N SER A 184 20.43 -16.19 3.48
CA SER A 184 20.27 -17.12 2.36
C SER A 184 18.99 -17.97 2.39
N ASN A 185 18.36 -18.08 3.55
CA ASN A 185 17.20 -18.98 3.77
C ASN A 185 15.85 -18.28 3.64
N GLY A 186 15.81 -16.95 3.51
CA GLY A 186 14.57 -16.20 3.40
C GLY A 186 13.99 -16.23 1.98
N ASP A 187 12.68 -16.13 1.89
CA ASP A 187 11.95 -16.11 0.62
C ASP A 187 11.75 -14.72 0.05
N TYR A 188 11.62 -13.71 0.93
CA TYR A 188 11.16 -12.37 0.58
C TYR A 188 12.26 -11.31 0.63
N ARG A 189 11.99 -10.17 0.02
CA ARG A 189 12.80 -8.95 0.13
C ARG A 189 12.01 -7.88 0.87
N LEU A 190 12.70 -7.12 1.72
CA LEU A 190 12.15 -5.94 2.37
C LEU A 190 13.05 -4.75 2.04
N ARG A 191 12.50 -3.78 1.33
CA ARG A 191 13.12 -2.48 1.09
C ARG A 191 12.21 -1.40 1.64
N ALA A 192 12.72 -0.57 2.55
CA ALA A 192 12.03 0.56 3.13
C ALA A 192 12.92 1.79 3.08
N HIS A 193 12.43 2.88 2.50
CA HIS A 193 13.16 4.13 2.43
C HIS A 193 12.32 5.32 2.88
N VAL A 194 12.88 6.16 3.76
CA VAL A 194 12.29 7.43 4.17
C VAL A 194 13.33 8.53 4.00
N THR A 195 12.97 9.62 3.32
CA THR A 195 13.90 10.74 3.23
C THR A 195 14.01 11.47 4.55
N THR A 196 12.88 11.82 5.18
CA THR A 196 12.86 12.47 6.50
C THR A 196 11.82 11.83 7.38
N GLY A 197 12.23 11.24 8.49
CA GLY A 197 11.31 10.60 9.44
C GLY A 197 11.84 9.31 10.05
N GLN A 198 11.01 8.28 10.13
CA GLN A 198 11.32 7.07 10.90
C GLN A 198 10.90 5.80 10.16
N ILE A 199 11.70 4.74 10.36
CA ILE A 199 11.34 3.38 9.97
C ILE A 199 11.36 2.51 11.23
N GLU A 200 10.26 1.79 11.45
CA GLU A 200 10.12 0.81 12.52
C GLU A 200 9.87 -0.59 11.92
N LEU A 201 10.78 -1.51 12.21
CA LEU A 201 10.68 -2.91 11.82
C LEU A 201 10.48 -3.77 13.07
N LEU A 202 9.24 -4.19 13.30
CA LEU A 202 8.81 -4.86 14.52
C LEU A 202 8.58 -6.36 14.28
N GLY A 203 9.00 -7.18 15.21
CA GLY A 203 8.65 -8.60 15.25
C GLY A 203 7.20 -8.85 15.65
N ASN A 204 6.95 -10.00 16.26
CA ASN A 204 5.64 -10.34 16.78
C ASN A 204 5.22 -9.43 17.93
N ALA A 205 3.94 -9.53 18.36
CA ALA A 205 3.32 -8.66 19.37
C ALA A 205 4.10 -8.53 20.70
N GLU A 206 4.91 -9.52 21.06
CA GLU A 206 5.75 -9.51 22.27
C GLU A 206 6.86 -8.43 22.20
N GLN A 207 7.41 -8.14 21.01
CA GLN A 207 8.43 -7.10 20.84
C GLN A 207 7.84 -5.68 20.81
N LYS A 208 6.56 -5.55 20.43
CA LYS A 208 5.83 -4.27 20.45
C LYS A 208 5.68 -3.72 21.87
N GLY A 209 5.61 -4.60 22.88
CA GLY A 209 5.50 -4.22 24.31
C GLY A 209 6.83 -3.74 24.94
N GLN A 210 7.98 -4.16 24.42
CA GLN A 210 9.30 -3.76 24.92
C GLN A 210 9.74 -2.39 24.40
N ALA A 211 9.36 -2.03 23.16
CA ALA A 211 9.64 -0.74 22.56
C ALA A 211 8.90 0.44 23.24
N ALA A 212 7.81 0.14 23.98
CA ALA A 212 6.98 1.16 24.64
C ALA A 212 7.40 1.48 26.09
N LYS A 213 8.51 0.92 26.62
CA LYS A 213 8.99 1.21 27.96
C LYS A 213 10.22 2.11 27.89
N PRO A 214 10.08 3.45 28.10
CA PRO A 214 11.23 4.31 28.32
C PRO A 214 11.85 3.98 29.68
N ASP A 215 13.13 3.85 29.75
CA ASP A 215 13.93 3.83 30.96
C ASP A 215 13.86 5.17 31.69
#